data_74fe2fb3bfb009c6bb052a11a067fd4b
#
_entry.id   74fe2fb3bfb009c6bb052a11a067fd4b
#
_cell.length_a   1.000
_cell.length_b   1.000
_cell.length_c   1.000
_cell.angle_alpha   90.00
_cell.angle_beta   90.00
_cell.angle_gamma   90.00
#
_symmetry.space_group_name_H-M   'P 1'
#
loop_
_entity.id
_entity.type
_entity.pdbx_description
1 polymer ?
#
loop_
_entity_poly.entity_id
_entity_poly.type
_entity_poly.pdbx_seq_one_letter_code
_entity_poly.pdbx_strand_id
1 'polypeptide(L)'
;MKQFINANQIKMAYQIDGPEDGPTVMMSNSLMSSIEMWDRTIPALTDRFRVIRYDTRGHGQTQVTPGPYSIALLAEDLVSLMDTLDVKQAHLVGLSMGGMICQYVGANYPDRALSLSL
;
A
#
# COMPACT_ATOMS: atom_id res chain seq x y z
N MET A 1 7.03 -13.20 2.57
CA MET A 1 6.36 -13.98 1.50
C MET A 1 5.13 -13.23 1.00
N LYS A 2 5.00 -13.10 -0.30
CA LYS A 2 3.82 -12.47 -0.90
C LYS A 2 2.57 -13.30 -0.65
N GLN A 3 1.50 -12.61 -0.30
CA GLN A 3 0.18 -13.19 -0.13
C GLN A 3 -0.77 -12.51 -1.11
N PHE A 4 -1.93 -13.09 -1.30
CA PHE A 4 -2.94 -12.56 -2.22
C PHE A 4 -4.27 -12.45 -1.51
N ILE A 5 -5.01 -11.38 -1.79
CA ILE A 5 -6.33 -11.15 -1.22
C ILE A 5 -7.18 -10.38 -2.22
N ASN A 6 -8.48 -10.62 -2.18
CA ASN A 6 -9.39 -9.84 -3.01
C ASN A 6 -9.76 -8.54 -2.29
N ALA A 7 -9.47 -7.43 -2.92
CA ALA A 7 -9.81 -6.11 -2.42
C ALA A 7 -10.21 -5.23 -3.60
N ASN A 8 -11.27 -4.46 -3.45
CA ASN A 8 -11.82 -3.62 -4.52
C ASN A 8 -12.03 -4.38 -5.82
N GLN A 9 -12.52 -5.63 -5.71
CA GLN A 9 -12.90 -6.50 -6.83
C GLN A 9 -11.71 -6.98 -7.68
N ILE A 10 -10.49 -6.88 -7.17
CA ILE A 10 -9.30 -7.41 -7.83
C ILE A 10 -8.49 -8.25 -6.86
N LYS A 11 -7.66 -9.14 -7.42
CA LYS A 11 -6.71 -9.92 -6.66
C LYS A 11 -5.44 -9.11 -6.47
N MET A 12 -5.16 -8.73 -5.23
CA MET A 12 -4.01 -7.91 -4.88
C MET A 12 -2.93 -8.73 -4.18
N ALA A 13 -1.68 -8.49 -4.59
CA ALA A 13 -0.51 -9.07 -3.95
C ALA A 13 0.01 -8.12 -2.87
N TYR A 14 0.33 -8.66 -1.70
CA TYR A 14 0.85 -7.87 -0.59
C TYR A 14 1.79 -8.72 0.25
N GLN A 15 2.55 -8.06 1.12
CA GLN A 15 3.43 -8.75 2.07
C GLN A 15 3.48 -7.95 3.35
N ILE A 16 3.42 -8.67 4.48
CA ILE A 16 3.49 -8.08 5.82
C ILE A 16 4.77 -8.54 6.49
N ASP A 17 5.53 -7.59 7.00
CA ASP A 17 6.76 -7.85 7.77
C ASP A 17 6.72 -7.08 9.08
N GLY A 18 7.47 -7.55 10.08
CA GLY A 18 7.58 -6.89 11.37
C GLY A 18 6.55 -7.37 12.39
N PRO A 19 6.56 -6.79 13.60
CA PRO A 19 5.71 -7.24 14.69
C PRO A 19 4.23 -6.97 14.42
N GLU A 20 3.39 -7.96 14.70
CA GLU A 20 1.96 -7.88 14.46
C GLU A 20 1.28 -6.74 15.21
N ASP A 21 1.76 -6.43 16.40
CA ASP A 21 1.21 -5.38 17.26
C ASP A 21 1.90 -4.02 17.12
N GLY A 22 2.87 -3.91 16.21
CA GLY A 22 3.55 -2.64 15.96
C GLY A 22 2.65 -1.65 15.21
N PRO A 23 2.98 -0.36 15.24
CA PRO A 23 2.28 0.63 14.40
C PRO A 23 2.40 0.23 12.94
N THR A 24 1.31 0.40 12.19
CA THR A 24 1.26 -0.04 10.80
C THR A 24 1.79 1.03 9.85
N VAL A 25 2.67 0.61 8.93
CA VAL A 25 3.17 1.41 7.82
C VAL A 25 2.71 0.74 6.53
N MET A 26 2.04 1.49 5.65
CA MET A 26 1.64 1.03 4.32
C MET A 26 2.56 1.71 3.30
N MET A 27 3.13 0.93 2.38
CA MET A 27 4.08 1.46 1.39
C MET A 27 3.51 1.33 -0.01
N SER A 28 3.44 2.46 -0.71
CA SER A 28 2.90 2.57 -2.06
C SER A 28 4.03 2.86 -3.05
N ASN A 29 4.10 2.07 -4.11
CA ASN A 29 5.25 1.96 -4.98
C ASN A 29 5.25 3.02 -6.10
N SER A 30 6.41 3.23 -6.70
CA SER A 30 6.52 4.05 -7.90
C SER A 30 5.92 3.32 -9.11
N LEU A 31 5.68 4.08 -10.17
CA LEU A 31 5.21 3.53 -11.46
C LEU A 31 6.21 2.50 -11.98
N MET A 32 5.70 1.41 -12.56
CA MET A 32 6.50 0.35 -13.18
C MET A 32 7.43 -0.37 -12.20
N SER A 33 7.01 -0.47 -10.94
CA SER A 33 7.77 -1.18 -9.90
C SER A 33 6.88 -2.17 -9.15
N SER A 34 7.45 -2.82 -8.16
CA SER A 34 6.75 -3.80 -7.31
C SER A 34 7.23 -3.66 -5.87
N ILE A 35 6.70 -4.49 -4.96
CA ILE A 35 7.06 -4.40 -3.54
C ILE A 35 8.56 -4.56 -3.31
N GLU A 36 9.27 -5.24 -4.19
CA GLU A 36 10.71 -5.49 -4.08
C GLU A 36 11.54 -4.20 -4.08
N MET A 37 10.99 -3.10 -4.59
CA MET A 37 11.69 -1.81 -4.53
C MET A 37 12.02 -1.37 -3.10
N TRP A 38 11.29 -1.90 -2.12
CA TRP A 38 11.47 -1.53 -0.71
C TRP A 38 12.37 -2.50 0.07
N ASP A 39 12.88 -3.57 -0.56
CA ASP A 39 13.58 -4.64 0.15
C ASP A 39 14.69 -4.13 1.06
N ARG A 40 15.45 -3.12 0.63
CA ARG A 40 16.55 -2.58 1.44
C ARG A 40 16.08 -1.70 2.59
N THR A 41 14.86 -1.16 2.50
CA THR A 41 14.28 -0.30 3.52
C THR A 41 13.66 -1.10 4.66
N ILE A 42 13.13 -2.27 4.36
CA ILE A 42 12.33 -3.05 5.30
C ILE A 42 13.08 -3.38 6.58
N PRO A 43 14.36 -3.86 6.56
CA PRO A 43 15.03 -4.22 7.81
C PRO A 43 15.16 -3.06 8.81
N ALA A 44 15.22 -1.83 8.32
CA ALA A 44 15.33 -0.66 9.19
C ALA A 44 14.03 -0.36 9.95
N LEU A 45 12.90 -0.89 9.49
CA LEU A 45 11.58 -0.59 10.05
C LEU A 45 11.01 -1.72 10.90
N THR A 46 11.37 -2.97 10.62
CA THR A 46 10.67 -4.13 11.17
C THR A 46 11.00 -4.45 12.62
N ASP A 47 11.92 -3.74 13.26
CA ASP A 47 12.11 -3.84 14.71
C ASP A 47 10.93 -3.26 15.48
N ARG A 48 10.23 -2.27 14.92
CA ARG A 48 9.18 -1.53 15.59
C ARG A 48 7.86 -1.50 14.86
N PHE A 49 7.89 -1.52 13.52
CA PHE A 49 6.70 -1.29 12.70
C PHE A 49 6.24 -2.57 12.03
N ARG A 50 4.92 -2.69 11.93
CA ARG A 50 4.28 -3.66 11.05
C ARG A 50 4.21 -3.02 9.68
N VAL A 51 5.00 -3.53 8.74
CA VAL A 51 5.13 -2.94 7.41
C VAL A 51 4.33 -3.76 6.42
N ILE A 52 3.39 -3.13 5.73
CA ILE A 52 2.58 -3.75 4.69
C ILE A 52 2.95 -3.11 3.36
N ARG A 53 3.45 -3.93 2.45
CA ARG A 53 3.73 -3.54 1.07
C ARG A 53 2.71 -4.19 0.17
N TYR A 54 2.32 -3.52 -0.90
CA TYR A 54 1.41 -4.10 -1.88
C TYR A 54 1.84 -3.71 -3.28
N ASP A 55 1.50 -4.56 -4.26
CA ASP A 55 1.69 -4.23 -5.67
C ASP A 55 0.48 -3.43 -6.15
N THR A 56 0.75 -2.30 -6.80
CA THR A 56 -0.29 -1.43 -7.37
C THR A 56 -1.03 -2.19 -8.47
N ARG A 57 -2.31 -1.87 -8.66
CA ARG A 57 -3.12 -2.45 -9.75
C ARG A 57 -2.34 -2.42 -11.06
N GLY A 58 -2.28 -3.55 -11.76
CA GLY A 58 -1.57 -3.67 -13.03
C GLY A 58 -0.06 -3.79 -12.92
N HIS A 59 0.48 -3.84 -11.69
CA HIS A 59 1.92 -3.95 -11.45
C HIS A 59 2.23 -5.21 -10.67
N GLY A 60 3.47 -5.66 -10.74
CA GLY A 60 3.94 -6.83 -10.01
C GLY A 60 3.00 -8.02 -10.21
N GLN A 61 2.49 -8.55 -9.11
CA GLN A 61 1.60 -9.71 -9.14
C GLN A 61 0.14 -9.35 -8.83
N THR A 62 -0.19 -8.07 -8.73
CA THR A 62 -1.57 -7.63 -8.60
C THR A 62 -2.26 -7.66 -9.97
N GLN A 63 -3.53 -8.03 -9.96
CA GLN A 63 -4.33 -8.20 -11.16
C GLN A 63 -4.28 -6.97 -12.08
N VAL A 64 -4.17 -7.23 -13.39
CA VAL A 64 -4.28 -6.21 -14.43
C VAL A 64 -5.74 -6.13 -14.86
N THR A 65 -6.27 -4.93 -14.94
CA THR A 65 -7.62 -4.67 -15.44
C THR A 65 -7.55 -3.69 -16.60
N PRO A 66 -8.62 -3.60 -17.42
CA PRO A 66 -8.64 -2.58 -18.46
C PRO A 66 -8.47 -1.17 -17.87
N GLY A 67 -7.63 -0.37 -18.55
CA GLY A 67 -7.46 1.04 -18.20
C GLY A 67 -8.54 1.92 -18.82
N PRO A 68 -8.43 3.24 -18.66
CA PRO A 68 -7.35 3.93 -17.97
C PRO A 68 -7.49 3.86 -16.45
N TYR A 69 -6.36 4.03 -15.73
CA TYR A 69 -6.35 4.13 -14.29
C TYR A 69 -6.24 5.58 -13.87
N SER A 70 -6.91 5.94 -12.78
CA SER A 70 -6.79 7.27 -12.16
C SER A 70 -6.15 7.13 -10.78
N ILE A 71 -5.59 8.23 -10.27
CA ILE A 71 -5.08 8.24 -8.89
C ILE A 71 -6.23 7.95 -7.91
N ALA A 72 -7.43 8.44 -8.19
CA ALA A 72 -8.61 8.15 -7.37
C ALA A 72 -8.87 6.65 -7.29
N LEU A 73 -8.81 5.94 -8.41
CA LEU A 73 -9.00 4.48 -8.43
C LEU A 73 -7.90 3.76 -7.64
N LEU A 74 -6.65 4.15 -7.85
CA LEU A 74 -5.52 3.53 -7.16
C LEU A 74 -5.54 3.80 -5.66
N ALA A 75 -6.01 4.98 -5.25
CA ALA A 75 -6.21 5.31 -3.83
C ALA A 75 -7.35 4.48 -3.23
N GLU A 76 -8.42 4.28 -3.98
CA GLU A 76 -9.53 3.41 -3.57
C GLU A 76 -9.06 1.98 -3.37
N ASP A 77 -8.15 1.49 -4.23
CA ASP A 77 -7.53 0.19 -4.05
C ASP A 77 -6.78 0.10 -2.73
N LEU A 78 -6.01 1.12 -2.39
CA LEU A 78 -5.25 1.15 -1.13
C LEU A 78 -6.19 1.13 0.08
N VAL A 79 -7.22 1.96 0.07
CA VAL A 79 -8.20 2.01 1.16
C VAL A 79 -8.94 0.67 1.28
N SER A 80 -9.32 0.07 0.16
CA SER A 80 -9.97 -1.24 0.15
C SER A 80 -9.07 -2.34 0.69
N LEU A 81 -7.77 -2.29 0.37
CA LEU A 81 -6.81 -3.24 0.93
C LEU A 81 -6.71 -3.07 2.44
N MET A 82 -6.64 -1.83 2.92
CA MET A 82 -6.63 -1.54 4.35
C MET A 82 -7.87 -2.12 5.02
N ASP A 83 -9.05 -1.90 4.44
CA ASP A 83 -10.31 -2.42 4.98
C ASP A 83 -10.29 -3.96 5.05
N THR A 84 -9.83 -4.60 3.98
CA THR A 84 -9.81 -6.06 3.90
C THR A 84 -8.81 -6.67 4.89
N LEU A 85 -7.71 -5.98 5.17
CA LEU A 85 -6.71 -6.40 6.15
C LEU A 85 -7.02 -5.91 7.57
N ASP A 86 -8.15 -5.25 7.76
CA ASP A 86 -8.59 -4.69 9.05
C ASP A 86 -7.59 -3.68 9.60
N VAL A 87 -7.05 -2.84 8.73
CA VAL A 87 -6.16 -1.74 9.09
C VAL A 87 -6.96 -0.45 9.04
N LYS A 88 -7.29 0.11 10.21
CA LYS A 88 -8.09 1.34 10.28
C LYS A 88 -7.28 2.56 9.92
N GLN A 89 -6.04 2.63 10.40
CA GLN A 89 -5.15 3.76 10.19
C GLN A 89 -3.74 3.25 9.99
N ALA A 90 -2.95 3.99 9.20
CA ALA A 90 -1.55 3.64 8.97
C ALA A 90 -0.73 4.88 8.67
N HIS A 91 0.57 4.79 8.92
CA HIS A 91 1.54 5.71 8.37
C HIS A 91 1.70 5.36 6.89
N LEU A 92 1.45 6.31 6.00
CA LEU A 92 1.51 6.07 4.57
C LEU A 92 2.83 6.57 4.02
N VAL A 93 3.55 5.70 3.34
CA VAL A 93 4.84 6.01 2.70
C VAL A 93 4.69 5.76 1.21
N GLY A 94 4.98 6.75 0.39
CA GLY A 94 4.84 6.61 -1.05
C GLY A 94 5.96 7.27 -1.82
N LEU A 95 6.36 6.65 -2.92
CA LEU A 95 7.37 7.18 -3.81
C LEU A 95 6.74 7.46 -5.17
N SER A 96 6.91 8.70 -5.67
CA SER A 96 6.44 9.12 -7.00
C SER A 96 4.93 8.88 -7.14
N MET A 97 4.48 8.00 -8.03
CA MET A 97 3.05 7.67 -8.17
C MET A 97 2.45 7.22 -6.83
N GLY A 98 3.18 6.41 -6.05
CA GLY A 98 2.76 6.01 -4.72
C GLY A 98 2.56 7.19 -3.78
N GLY A 99 3.40 8.21 -3.91
CA GLY A 99 3.26 9.47 -3.17
C GLY A 99 1.95 10.18 -3.52
N MET A 100 1.60 10.23 -4.81
CA MET A 100 0.34 10.82 -5.25
C MET A 100 -0.87 10.05 -4.71
N ILE A 101 -0.77 8.72 -4.69
CA ILE A 101 -1.82 7.87 -4.11
C ILE A 101 -2.00 8.17 -2.63
N CYS A 102 -0.90 8.23 -1.88
CA CYS A 102 -0.94 8.52 -0.44
C CYS A 102 -1.51 9.92 -0.16
N GLN A 103 -1.14 10.91 -0.97
CA GLN A 103 -1.70 12.27 -0.83
C GLN A 103 -3.20 12.27 -1.06
N TYR A 104 -3.67 11.53 -2.06
CA TYR A 104 -5.11 11.44 -2.34
C TYR A 104 -5.84 10.80 -1.14
N VAL A 105 -5.28 9.75 -0.57
CA VAL A 105 -5.86 9.12 0.63
C VAL A 105 -5.90 10.12 1.79
N GLY A 106 -4.80 10.84 2.03
CA GLY A 106 -4.74 11.83 3.11
C GLY A 106 -5.77 12.95 2.94
N ALA A 107 -6.02 13.37 1.70
CA ALA A 107 -6.97 14.45 1.41
C ALA A 107 -8.44 13.99 1.46
N ASN A 108 -8.73 12.77 1.00
CA ASN A 108 -10.10 12.29 0.82
C ASN A 108 -10.53 11.26 1.87
N TYR A 109 -9.59 10.63 2.56
CA TYR A 109 -9.83 9.65 3.62
C TYR A 109 -8.94 9.98 4.83
N PRO A 110 -9.05 11.21 5.39
CA PRO A 110 -8.09 11.69 6.39
C PRO A 110 -8.04 10.82 7.65
N ASP A 111 -9.13 10.12 7.98
CA ASP A 111 -9.17 9.25 9.14
C ASP A 111 -8.31 7.98 8.99
N ARG A 112 -7.84 7.72 7.77
CA ARG A 112 -7.08 6.51 7.49
C ARG A 112 -5.56 6.74 7.54
N ALA A 113 -5.11 7.98 7.51
CA ALA A 113 -3.69 8.33 7.47
C ALA A 113 -3.25 8.90 8.81
N LEU A 114 -2.31 8.22 9.48
CA LEU A 114 -1.65 8.75 10.67
C LEU A 114 -0.59 9.77 10.31
N SER A 115 0.10 9.57 9.19
CA SER A 115 1.08 10.49 8.64
C SER A 115 1.31 10.17 7.17
N LEU A 116 1.94 11.11 6.47
CA LEU A 116 2.35 10.94 5.07
C LEU A 116 3.85 11.19 4.97
N SER A 117 4.57 10.25 4.36
CA SER A 117 5.99 10.39 4.01
C SER A 117 6.11 10.18 2.51
N LEU A 118 6.47 11.24 1.80
CA LEU A 118 6.41 11.27 0.35
C LEU A 118 7.78 11.47 -0.28
#